data_9016f3a23fb00f73a77ef203e240d066
#
_entry.id   9016f3a23fb00f73a77ef203e240d066
#
_cell.length_a   1.000
_cell.length_b   1.000
_cell.length_c   1.000
_cell.angle_alpha   90.00
_cell.angle_beta   90.00
_cell.angle_gamma   90.00
#
_symmetry.space_group_name_H-M   'P 1'
#
loop_
_entity.id
_entity.type
_entity.pdbx_description
1 polymer ?
#
loop_
_entity_poly.entity_id
_entity_poly.type
_entity_poly.pdbx_seq_one_letter_code
_entity_poly.pdbx_strand_id
1 'polypeptide(L)'
;VLPVKGYRSAIGSYWNAVVDDIRQKIIHRSLDLFNKEVNPKKKIERYEDFQDYVTDNDLIEGAYKIGVLSWEGRKLMHQARETRNMFHGHPKSSDPGLLKVLNLISDCNKYVLSQEFPPSIIDISTYLAQMDSADFARNQIAVDQAFTDLPAVYKTELSNRFYTTYSSESISSDLRGNIEFCAPILWSSLTKEDKKQIGKRFDKEVVEGDQKKIDKSLAYIKLVGGMMYVNSATRKVIMEPLVNALDTALDDWDKESALVKQILPLSRFVPADLMPKFVTAITRTYVGYKGSS
;
A
#
# COMPACT_ATOMS: atom_id res chain seq x y z
N VAL A 1 37.00 26.07 -6.19
CA VAL A 1 37.38 24.70 -6.62
C VAL A 1 37.44 24.57 -8.14
N LEU A 2 36.38 24.94 -8.88
CA LEU A 2 36.34 24.83 -10.35
C LEU A 2 37.40 25.70 -11.06
N PRO A 3 37.60 26.98 -10.67
CA PRO A 3 38.62 27.83 -11.31
C PRO A 3 40.05 27.32 -11.18
N VAL A 4 40.35 26.57 -10.10
CA VAL A 4 41.68 25.95 -9.87
C VAL A 4 41.74 24.49 -10.35
N LYS A 5 40.81 24.04 -11.21
CA LYS A 5 40.72 22.69 -11.74
C LYS A 5 40.62 21.57 -10.68
N GLY A 6 40.11 21.90 -9.48
CA GLY A 6 39.84 20.91 -8.40
C GLY A 6 38.58 20.05 -8.71
N TYR A 7 38.50 19.45 -9.89
CA TYR A 7 37.30 18.78 -10.40
C TYR A 7 36.91 17.53 -9.58
N ARG A 8 37.89 16.73 -9.15
CA ARG A 8 37.62 15.57 -8.27
C ARG A 8 37.02 15.98 -6.95
N SER A 9 37.61 17.01 -6.32
CA SER A 9 37.10 17.56 -5.05
C SER A 9 35.70 18.14 -5.22
N ALA A 10 35.42 18.82 -6.34
CA ALA A 10 34.07 19.33 -6.64
C ALA A 10 33.04 18.19 -6.69
N ILE A 11 33.33 17.10 -7.41
CA ILE A 11 32.46 15.93 -7.49
C ILE A 11 32.18 15.35 -6.09
N GLY A 12 33.23 15.13 -5.28
CA GLY A 12 33.11 14.58 -3.93
C GLY A 12 32.30 15.49 -3.00
N SER A 13 32.56 16.80 -3.01
CA SER A 13 31.85 17.77 -2.17
C SER A 13 30.37 17.88 -2.52
N TYR A 14 30.02 17.92 -3.83
CA TYR A 14 28.64 17.94 -4.26
C TYR A 14 27.91 16.65 -3.92
N TRP A 15 28.57 15.50 -4.11
CA TRP A 15 27.98 14.21 -3.73
C TRP A 15 27.68 14.15 -2.22
N ASN A 16 28.60 14.60 -1.38
CA ASN A 16 28.38 14.65 0.06
C ASN A 16 27.20 15.54 0.43
N ALA A 17 27.07 16.72 -0.21
CA ALA A 17 25.91 17.60 -0.01
C ALA A 17 24.60 16.93 -0.43
N VAL A 18 24.59 16.21 -1.54
CA VAL A 18 23.41 15.44 -2.00
C VAL A 18 23.03 14.36 -1.01
N VAL A 19 23.99 13.57 -0.55
CA VAL A 19 23.75 12.50 0.43
C VAL A 19 23.19 13.06 1.73
N ASP A 20 23.74 14.17 2.21
CA ASP A 20 23.27 14.86 3.40
C ASP A 20 21.82 15.35 3.25
N ASP A 21 21.52 16.04 2.16
CA ASP A 21 20.19 16.59 1.87
C ASP A 21 19.13 15.47 1.73
N ILE A 22 19.47 14.38 1.04
CA ILE A 22 18.57 13.22 0.91
C ILE A 22 18.29 12.60 2.27
N ARG A 23 19.30 12.44 3.16
CA ARG A 23 19.12 11.90 4.51
C ARG A 23 18.17 12.78 5.34
N GLN A 24 18.36 14.10 5.30
CA GLN A 24 17.50 15.04 6.00
C GLN A 24 16.06 14.99 5.48
N LYS A 25 15.88 14.93 4.17
CA LYS A 25 14.56 14.79 3.55
C LYS A 25 13.87 13.46 3.89
N ILE A 26 14.62 12.36 4.01
CA ILE A 26 14.09 11.06 4.46
C ILE A 26 13.61 11.16 5.90
N ILE A 27 14.42 11.72 6.81
CA ILE A 27 14.05 11.91 8.22
C ILE A 27 12.79 12.75 8.33
N HIS A 28 12.71 13.83 7.57
CA HIS A 28 11.54 14.71 7.55
C HIS A 28 10.30 14.01 6.99
N ARG A 29 10.47 13.24 5.92
CA ARG A 29 9.36 12.57 5.23
C ARG A 29 8.74 11.45 6.06
N SER A 30 9.49 10.44 6.39
CA SER A 30 9.16 9.32 7.30
C SER A 30 10.32 8.34 7.41
N LEU A 31 11.00 8.35 8.54
CA LEU A 31 12.09 7.42 8.81
C LEU A 31 11.61 5.98 8.97
N ASP A 32 10.40 5.78 9.51
CA ASP A 32 9.83 4.43 9.68
C ASP A 32 9.50 3.78 8.34
N LEU A 33 8.96 4.53 7.38
CA LEU A 33 8.75 4.04 6.02
C LEU A 33 10.05 3.68 5.32
N PHE A 34 11.08 4.54 5.47
CA PHE A 34 12.40 4.27 4.91
C PHE A 34 12.99 2.97 5.47
N ASN A 35 12.96 2.79 6.79
CA ASN A 35 13.44 1.56 7.44
C ASN A 35 12.72 0.32 6.92
N LYS A 36 11.42 0.41 6.71
CA LYS A 36 10.60 -0.69 6.20
C LYS A 36 10.97 -1.07 4.77
N GLU A 37 11.19 -0.08 3.91
CA GLU A 37 11.50 -0.28 2.49
C GLU A 37 12.91 -0.76 2.22
N VAL A 38 13.87 -0.25 2.97
CA VAL A 38 15.29 -0.59 2.81
C VAL A 38 15.64 -1.83 3.62
N ASN A 39 14.98 -2.05 4.76
CA ASN A 39 15.24 -3.12 5.71
C ASN A 39 16.75 -3.21 6.08
N PRO A 40 17.35 -2.13 6.59
CA PRO A 40 18.77 -2.10 6.91
C PRO A 40 19.11 -3.10 8.03
N LYS A 41 20.38 -3.49 8.12
CA LYS A 41 20.86 -4.45 9.16
C LYS A 41 20.53 -4.01 10.58
N LYS A 42 20.47 -2.72 10.82
CA LYS A 42 20.01 -2.10 12.06
C LYS A 42 19.00 -1.01 11.71
N LYS A 43 17.92 -0.91 12.47
CA LYS A 43 16.93 0.17 12.32
C LYS A 43 17.63 1.52 12.46
N ILE A 44 17.39 2.41 11.49
CA ILE A 44 17.90 3.77 11.50
C ILE A 44 17.01 4.57 12.45
N GLU A 45 17.59 5.12 13.49
CA GLU A 45 16.91 5.94 14.50
C GLU A 45 17.42 7.39 14.51
N ARG A 46 18.67 7.58 14.10
CA ARG A 46 19.35 8.87 14.09
C ARG A 46 20.07 9.09 12.76
N TYR A 47 20.43 10.33 12.50
CA TYR A 47 21.16 10.72 11.29
C TYR A 47 22.47 9.93 11.10
N GLU A 48 23.23 9.71 12.18
CA GLU A 48 24.50 9.02 12.16
C GLU A 48 24.39 7.56 11.72
N ASP A 49 23.28 6.90 12.05
CA ASP A 49 23.05 5.49 11.68
C ASP A 49 23.03 5.27 10.14
N PHE A 50 22.69 6.30 9.36
CA PHE A 50 22.74 6.20 7.89
C PHE A 50 24.14 5.89 7.38
N GLN A 51 25.17 6.46 8.00
CA GLN A 51 26.55 6.30 7.57
C GLN A 51 27.01 4.85 7.72
N ASP A 52 26.60 4.18 8.78
CA ASP A 52 27.05 2.84 9.13
C ASP A 52 26.21 1.73 8.51
N TYR A 53 24.93 1.97 8.26
CA TYR A 53 23.95 0.91 7.93
C TYR A 53 23.24 1.09 6.58
N VAL A 54 23.44 2.21 5.88
CA VAL A 54 22.76 2.48 4.60
C VAL A 54 23.80 2.78 3.52
N THR A 55 23.80 1.99 2.46
CA THR A 55 24.64 2.25 1.30
C THR A 55 24.07 3.41 0.46
N ASP A 56 24.92 4.07 -0.35
CA ASP A 56 24.45 5.10 -1.30
C ASP A 56 23.36 4.56 -2.24
N ASN A 57 23.42 3.27 -2.59
CA ASN A 57 22.39 2.63 -3.39
C ASN A 57 21.06 2.55 -2.67
N ASP A 58 21.08 2.07 -1.45
CA ASP A 58 19.87 1.90 -0.63
C ASP A 58 19.27 3.25 -0.26
N LEU A 59 20.11 4.26 -0.07
CA LEU A 59 19.68 5.64 0.18
C LEU A 59 18.86 6.18 -1.01
N ILE A 60 19.36 6.04 -2.24
CA ILE A 60 18.69 6.50 -3.46
C ILE A 60 17.39 5.71 -3.68
N GLU A 61 17.44 4.39 -3.59
CA GLU A 61 16.27 3.53 -3.80
C GLU A 61 15.20 3.77 -2.73
N GLY A 62 15.58 3.86 -1.47
CA GLY A 62 14.68 4.15 -0.36
C GLY A 62 14.04 5.53 -0.48
N ALA A 63 14.84 6.55 -0.80
CA ALA A 63 14.35 7.90 -1.03
C ALA A 63 13.32 7.97 -2.17
N TYR A 64 13.53 7.24 -3.25
CA TYR A 64 12.55 7.11 -4.34
C TYR A 64 11.25 6.46 -3.89
N LYS A 65 11.34 5.34 -3.19
CA LYS A 65 10.17 4.57 -2.75
C LYS A 65 9.26 5.35 -1.81
N ILE A 66 9.83 6.17 -0.92
CA ILE A 66 9.05 6.99 0.00
C ILE A 66 8.67 8.39 -0.57
N GLY A 67 8.99 8.63 -1.85
CA GLY A 67 8.60 9.85 -2.56
C GLY A 67 9.43 11.09 -2.21
N VAL A 68 10.67 10.90 -1.76
CA VAL A 68 11.68 11.99 -1.60
C VAL A 68 12.33 12.31 -2.94
N LEU A 69 12.57 11.30 -3.77
CA LEU A 69 13.10 11.47 -5.12
C LEU A 69 12.04 11.12 -6.16
N SER A 70 12.00 11.87 -7.26
CA SER A 70 11.25 11.49 -8.46
C SER A 70 11.93 10.32 -9.18
N TRP A 71 11.21 9.66 -10.12
CA TRP A 71 11.79 8.61 -10.96
C TRP A 71 13.03 9.11 -11.74
N GLU A 72 12.96 10.31 -12.28
CA GLU A 72 14.06 10.92 -13.02
C GLU A 72 15.22 11.28 -12.08
N GLY A 73 14.93 11.88 -10.93
CA GLY A 73 15.93 12.16 -9.88
C GLY A 73 16.66 10.90 -9.42
N ARG A 74 15.94 9.81 -9.17
CA ARG A 74 16.54 8.50 -8.86
C ARG A 74 17.55 8.06 -9.91
N LYS A 75 17.19 8.10 -11.19
CA LYS A 75 18.07 7.69 -12.29
C LYS A 75 19.34 8.55 -12.37
N LEU A 76 19.17 9.85 -12.25
CA LEU A 76 20.30 10.79 -12.31
C LEU A 76 21.20 10.72 -11.07
N MET A 77 20.64 10.45 -9.90
CA MET A 77 21.46 10.22 -8.69
C MET A 77 22.27 8.93 -8.76
N HIS A 78 21.75 7.84 -9.35
CA HIS A 78 22.59 6.66 -9.65
C HIS A 78 23.74 7.01 -10.59
N GLN A 79 23.49 7.81 -11.61
CA GLN A 79 24.52 8.23 -12.56
C GLN A 79 25.56 9.15 -11.87
N ALA A 80 25.12 10.06 -11.00
CA ALA A 80 26.00 10.90 -10.20
C ALA A 80 26.87 10.07 -9.24
N ARG A 81 26.27 9.06 -8.58
CA ARG A 81 27.00 8.10 -7.72
C ARG A 81 28.10 7.37 -8.51
N GLU A 82 27.79 6.85 -9.70
CA GLU A 82 28.80 6.18 -10.55
C GLU A 82 29.91 7.14 -10.98
N THR A 83 29.55 8.38 -11.31
CA THR A 83 30.54 9.43 -11.65
C THR A 83 31.46 9.71 -10.45
N ARG A 84 30.91 9.85 -9.25
CA ARG A 84 31.69 10.02 -8.02
C ARG A 84 32.60 8.83 -7.76
N ASN A 85 32.09 7.61 -7.87
CA ASN A 85 32.90 6.40 -7.65
C ASN A 85 34.08 6.33 -8.62
N MET A 86 33.84 6.66 -9.91
CA MET A 86 34.89 6.65 -10.92
C MET A 86 35.99 7.69 -10.65
N PHE A 87 35.64 8.91 -10.36
CA PHE A 87 36.60 10.03 -10.32
C PHE A 87 37.11 10.39 -8.91
N HIS A 88 36.32 10.20 -7.89
CA HIS A 88 36.72 10.51 -6.51
C HIS A 88 37.20 9.25 -5.78
N GLY A 89 36.57 8.13 -5.98
CA GLY A 89 36.92 6.88 -5.30
C GLY A 89 38.06 6.06 -5.94
N HIS A 90 38.47 6.36 -7.18
CA HIS A 90 39.44 5.52 -7.91
C HIS A 90 40.73 6.30 -8.23
N PRO A 91 41.87 5.97 -7.59
CA PRO A 91 43.11 6.75 -7.72
C PRO A 91 43.74 6.69 -9.12
N LYS A 92 43.41 5.66 -9.91
CA LYS A 92 43.96 5.46 -11.27
C LYS A 92 43.13 6.06 -12.39
N SER A 93 41.96 6.69 -12.08
CA SER A 93 41.15 7.33 -13.11
C SER A 93 41.80 8.63 -13.59
N SER A 94 41.60 8.98 -14.88
CA SER A 94 41.95 10.29 -15.43
C SER A 94 41.14 11.38 -14.73
N ASP A 95 41.59 12.63 -14.82
CA ASP A 95 40.81 13.76 -14.31
C ASP A 95 39.53 13.94 -15.12
N PRO A 96 38.38 14.22 -14.46
CA PRO A 96 37.12 14.48 -15.16
C PRO A 96 37.21 15.79 -15.96
N GLY A 97 36.64 15.79 -17.16
CA GLY A 97 36.48 17.02 -17.92
C GLY A 97 35.46 17.97 -17.28
N LEU A 98 35.64 19.27 -17.48
CA LEU A 98 34.76 20.31 -16.95
C LEU A 98 33.26 20.04 -17.19
N LEU A 99 32.89 19.63 -18.42
CA LEU A 99 31.48 19.34 -18.76
C LEU A 99 30.89 18.22 -17.90
N LYS A 100 31.69 17.19 -17.57
CA LYS A 100 31.23 16.08 -16.71
C LYS A 100 30.92 16.57 -15.30
N VAL A 101 31.73 17.48 -14.77
CA VAL A 101 31.53 18.09 -13.45
C VAL A 101 30.31 18.99 -13.47
N LEU A 102 30.16 19.85 -14.48
CA LEU A 102 29.01 20.75 -14.59
C LEU A 102 27.70 20.00 -14.74
N ASN A 103 27.66 18.90 -15.50
CA ASN A 103 26.45 18.07 -15.62
C ASN A 103 26.07 17.46 -14.24
N LEU A 104 27.04 16.90 -13.51
CA LEU A 104 26.77 16.37 -12.19
C LEU A 104 26.23 17.45 -11.24
N ILE A 105 26.84 18.63 -11.22
CA ILE A 105 26.39 19.77 -10.39
C ILE A 105 24.98 20.18 -10.76
N SER A 106 24.70 20.31 -12.07
CA SER A 106 23.37 20.67 -12.59
C SER A 106 22.31 19.68 -12.15
N ASP A 107 22.56 18.37 -12.32
CA ASP A 107 21.64 17.32 -11.95
C ASP A 107 21.42 17.26 -10.44
N CYS A 108 22.49 17.32 -9.65
CA CYS A 108 22.41 17.35 -8.19
C CYS A 108 21.59 18.55 -7.69
N ASN A 109 21.82 19.74 -8.24
CA ASN A 109 21.05 20.92 -7.89
C ASN A 109 19.58 20.75 -8.27
N LYS A 110 19.30 20.45 -9.53
CA LYS A 110 17.93 20.41 -10.07
C LYS A 110 17.06 19.37 -9.38
N TYR A 111 17.59 18.18 -9.12
CA TYR A 111 16.78 17.04 -8.68
C TYR A 111 16.87 16.73 -7.18
N VAL A 112 17.78 17.39 -6.46
CA VAL A 112 17.94 17.19 -5.02
C VAL A 112 18.04 18.51 -4.27
N LEU A 113 19.15 19.26 -4.43
CA LEU A 113 19.47 20.38 -3.54
C LEU A 113 18.53 21.58 -3.64
N SER A 114 17.91 21.82 -4.82
CA SER A 114 16.91 22.88 -5.02
C SER A 114 15.48 22.43 -4.83
N GLN A 115 15.27 21.14 -4.52
CA GLN A 115 13.93 20.64 -4.24
C GLN A 115 13.53 20.94 -2.80
N GLU A 116 12.30 21.35 -2.61
CA GLU A 116 11.74 21.55 -1.29
C GLU A 116 11.66 20.22 -0.52
N PHE A 117 11.57 20.32 0.80
CA PHE A 117 11.29 19.14 1.64
C PHE A 117 9.90 18.62 1.32
N PRO A 118 9.75 17.32 1.00
CA PRO A 118 8.43 16.75 0.76
C PRO A 118 7.61 16.83 2.05
N PRO A 119 6.26 16.94 1.96
CA PRO A 119 5.42 16.92 3.16
C PRO A 119 5.74 15.72 4.05
N SER A 120 5.80 15.94 5.36
CA SER A 120 5.97 14.83 6.31
C SER A 120 4.76 13.89 6.24
N ILE A 121 5.00 12.59 6.37
CA ILE A 121 3.95 11.58 6.43
C ILE A 121 3.75 11.21 7.89
N ILE A 122 2.52 11.38 8.38
CA ILE A 122 2.14 10.91 9.70
C ILE A 122 2.28 9.39 9.76
N ASP A 123 2.81 8.86 10.87
CA ASP A 123 2.90 7.42 11.03
C ASP A 123 1.51 6.77 11.08
N ILE A 124 1.40 5.53 10.58
CA ILE A 124 0.11 4.85 10.42
C ILE A 124 -0.59 4.60 11.76
N SER A 125 0.15 4.35 12.84
CA SER A 125 -0.44 4.12 14.17
C SER A 125 -1.06 5.41 14.70
N THR A 126 -0.39 6.54 14.53
CA THR A 126 -0.90 7.86 14.86
C THR A 126 -2.12 8.22 14.01
N TYR A 127 -2.10 7.90 12.71
CA TYR A 127 -3.25 8.10 11.83
C TYR A 127 -4.47 7.29 12.27
N LEU A 128 -4.28 6.00 12.60
CA LEU A 128 -5.36 5.15 13.12
C LEU A 128 -5.88 5.65 14.46
N ALA A 129 -5.01 6.15 15.34
CA ALA A 129 -5.44 6.77 16.61
C ALA A 129 -6.28 8.04 16.38
N GLN A 130 -5.95 8.85 15.37
CA GLN A 130 -6.77 10.01 14.97
C GLN A 130 -8.09 9.59 14.33
N MET A 131 -8.12 8.47 13.61
CA MET A 131 -9.35 7.89 13.07
C MET A 131 -10.23 7.30 14.17
N ASP A 132 -9.71 6.97 15.34
CA ASP A 132 -10.48 6.47 16.48
C ASP A 132 -11.14 7.63 17.25
N SER A 133 -11.94 8.42 16.53
CA SER A 133 -12.64 9.57 17.05
C SER A 133 -13.97 9.77 16.32
N ALA A 134 -15.01 10.12 17.07
CA ALA A 134 -16.32 10.51 16.53
C ALA A 134 -16.23 11.79 15.66
N ASP A 135 -15.25 12.65 15.94
CA ASP A 135 -15.03 13.92 15.23
C ASP A 135 -14.22 13.76 13.92
N PHE A 136 -13.89 12.53 13.54
CA PHE A 136 -13.16 12.29 12.29
C PHE A 136 -13.95 12.80 11.08
N ALA A 137 -13.36 13.76 10.35
CA ALA A 137 -14.01 14.40 9.22
C ALA A 137 -14.13 13.47 8.00
N ARG A 138 -15.32 12.97 7.72
CA ARG A 138 -15.64 12.11 6.57
C ARG A 138 -15.87 12.93 5.30
N ASN A 139 -14.86 13.71 4.90
CA ASN A 139 -14.90 14.45 3.64
C ASN A 139 -14.25 13.62 2.53
N GLN A 140 -15.07 13.09 1.62
CA GLN A 140 -14.62 12.19 0.57
C GLN A 140 -13.55 12.82 -0.33
N ILE A 141 -13.73 14.07 -0.74
CA ILE A 141 -12.79 14.77 -1.65
C ILE A 141 -11.44 14.95 -0.96
N ALA A 142 -11.45 15.41 0.30
CA ALA A 142 -10.22 15.62 1.05
C ALA A 142 -9.46 14.31 1.33
N VAL A 143 -10.19 13.24 1.67
CA VAL A 143 -9.59 11.92 1.93
C VAL A 143 -9.06 11.30 0.64
N ASP A 144 -9.78 11.41 -0.48
CA ASP A 144 -9.32 10.90 -1.78
C ASP A 144 -8.05 11.63 -2.23
N GLN A 145 -8.02 12.96 -2.12
CA GLN A 145 -6.83 13.74 -2.44
C GLN A 145 -5.65 13.34 -1.54
N ALA A 146 -5.88 13.27 -0.23
CA ALA A 146 -4.83 12.87 0.72
C ALA A 146 -4.27 11.48 0.40
N PHE A 147 -5.12 10.50 0.07
CA PHE A 147 -4.65 9.17 -0.30
C PHE A 147 -3.97 9.14 -1.67
N THR A 148 -4.39 9.97 -2.63
CA THR A 148 -3.74 10.08 -3.95
C THR A 148 -2.29 10.51 -3.81
N ASP A 149 -1.99 11.44 -2.94
CA ASP A 149 -0.66 12.03 -2.73
C ASP A 149 0.28 11.15 -1.90
N LEU A 150 -0.23 10.06 -1.27
CA LEU A 150 0.61 9.14 -0.50
C LEU A 150 1.50 8.28 -1.39
N PRO A 151 2.74 7.98 -0.96
CA PRO A 151 3.58 6.98 -1.61
C PRO A 151 2.89 5.61 -1.67
N ALA A 152 3.14 4.85 -2.74
CA ALA A 152 2.54 3.53 -2.94
C ALA A 152 2.76 2.61 -1.72
N VAL A 153 3.96 2.63 -1.16
CA VAL A 153 4.33 1.83 0.02
C VAL A 153 3.49 2.17 1.26
N TYR A 154 3.17 3.45 1.45
CA TYR A 154 2.32 3.86 2.55
C TYR A 154 0.86 3.39 2.33
N LYS A 155 0.35 3.50 1.10
CA LYS A 155 -0.98 3.00 0.73
C LYS A 155 -1.12 1.51 1.01
N THR A 156 -0.13 0.72 0.59
CA THR A 156 -0.07 -0.73 0.83
C THR A 156 -0.12 -1.05 2.32
N GLU A 157 0.70 -0.38 3.12
CA GLU A 157 0.74 -0.61 4.56
C GLU A 157 -0.55 -0.16 5.26
N LEU A 158 -1.06 1.00 4.91
CA LEU A 158 -2.31 1.52 5.46
C LEU A 158 -3.49 0.56 5.15
N SER A 159 -3.53 0.03 3.93
CA SER A 159 -4.54 -0.96 3.54
C SER A 159 -4.41 -2.26 4.34
N ASN A 160 -3.19 -2.74 4.56
CA ASN A 160 -2.93 -3.90 5.42
C ASN A 160 -3.37 -3.64 6.87
N ARG A 161 -3.13 -2.45 7.39
CA ARG A 161 -3.57 -2.03 8.73
C ARG A 161 -5.08 -1.91 8.82
N PHE A 162 -5.74 -1.31 7.84
CA PHE A 162 -7.20 -1.25 7.79
C PHE A 162 -7.82 -2.65 7.83
N TYR A 163 -7.32 -3.57 7.00
CA TYR A 163 -7.77 -4.95 6.99
C TYR A 163 -7.60 -5.63 8.36
N THR A 164 -6.39 -5.52 8.96
CA THR A 164 -6.10 -6.13 10.25
C THR A 164 -6.94 -5.56 11.39
N THR A 165 -7.04 -4.23 11.45
CA THR A 165 -7.78 -3.53 12.49
C THR A 165 -9.28 -3.79 12.38
N TYR A 166 -9.84 -3.77 11.17
CA TYR A 166 -11.25 -4.05 10.93
C TYR A 166 -11.64 -5.48 11.32
N SER A 167 -10.74 -6.44 11.09
CA SER A 167 -10.95 -7.86 11.44
C SER A 167 -10.70 -8.16 12.93
N SER A 168 -10.20 -7.19 13.71
CA SER A 168 -9.94 -7.34 15.14
C SER A 168 -11.23 -7.49 15.95
N GLU A 169 -11.14 -8.18 17.11
CA GLU A 169 -12.24 -8.29 18.05
C GLU A 169 -12.50 -7.03 18.86
N SER A 170 -11.45 -6.23 19.09
CA SER A 170 -11.45 -5.08 19.99
C SER A 170 -11.50 -3.72 19.30
N ILE A 171 -12.01 -3.64 18.07
CA ILE A 171 -12.15 -2.38 17.36
C ILE A 171 -13.32 -1.56 17.92
N SER A 172 -13.10 -0.26 18.15
CA SER A 172 -14.17 0.68 18.52
C SER A 172 -15.18 0.89 17.39
N SER A 173 -16.39 1.35 17.71
CA SER A 173 -17.42 1.69 16.72
C SER A 173 -16.99 2.85 15.82
N ASP A 174 -16.31 3.85 16.38
CA ASP A 174 -15.87 5.04 15.65
C ASP A 174 -14.78 4.68 14.65
N LEU A 175 -13.76 3.97 15.09
CA LEU A 175 -12.69 3.50 14.19
C LEU A 175 -13.23 2.57 13.09
N ARG A 176 -14.15 1.66 13.43
CA ARG A 176 -14.80 0.79 12.46
C ARG A 176 -15.53 1.62 11.38
N GLY A 177 -16.39 2.55 11.79
CA GLY A 177 -17.14 3.41 10.88
C GLY A 177 -16.23 4.31 10.03
N ASN A 178 -15.10 4.77 10.58
CA ASN A 178 -14.14 5.59 9.85
C ASN A 178 -13.32 4.74 8.86
N ILE A 179 -12.99 3.50 9.19
CA ILE A 179 -12.41 2.55 8.23
C ILE A 179 -13.41 2.20 7.13
N GLU A 180 -14.69 1.99 7.45
CA GLU A 180 -15.73 1.73 6.44
C GLU A 180 -15.87 2.86 5.43
N PHE A 181 -15.69 4.09 5.86
CA PHE A 181 -15.66 5.25 4.98
C PHE A 181 -14.36 5.35 4.16
N CYS A 182 -13.19 5.17 4.78
CA CYS A 182 -11.89 5.40 4.15
C CYS A 182 -11.42 4.23 3.29
N ALA A 183 -11.72 2.98 3.66
CA ALA A 183 -11.16 1.81 2.99
C ALA A 183 -11.55 1.68 1.51
N PRO A 184 -12.79 1.93 1.06
CA PRO A 184 -13.14 1.92 -0.36
C PRO A 184 -12.38 2.98 -1.17
N ILE A 185 -12.16 4.17 -0.58
CA ILE A 185 -11.42 5.27 -1.20
C ILE A 185 -9.97 4.86 -1.39
N LEU A 186 -9.31 4.39 -0.32
CA LEU A 186 -7.94 3.89 -0.39
C LEU A 186 -7.81 2.73 -1.39
N TRP A 187 -8.76 1.79 -1.38
CA TRP A 187 -8.79 0.64 -2.27
C TRP A 187 -8.76 1.02 -3.74
N SER A 188 -9.44 2.11 -4.13
CA SER A 188 -9.44 2.59 -5.52
C SER A 188 -8.04 2.93 -6.02
N SER A 189 -7.19 3.48 -5.15
CA SER A 189 -5.82 3.92 -5.46
C SER A 189 -4.75 2.84 -5.34
N LEU A 190 -5.10 1.62 -4.87
CA LEU A 190 -4.15 0.51 -4.74
C LEU A 190 -3.87 -0.16 -6.09
N THR A 191 -2.67 -0.71 -6.22
CA THR A 191 -2.30 -1.54 -7.37
C THR A 191 -3.07 -2.87 -7.37
N LYS A 192 -3.13 -3.52 -8.55
CA LYS A 192 -3.72 -4.85 -8.65
C LYS A 192 -3.01 -5.88 -7.78
N GLU A 193 -1.71 -5.73 -7.60
CA GLU A 193 -0.91 -6.65 -6.78
C GLU A 193 -1.21 -6.47 -5.29
N ASP A 194 -1.32 -5.23 -4.79
CA ASP A 194 -1.72 -4.97 -3.41
C ASP A 194 -3.09 -5.59 -3.09
N LYS A 195 -4.06 -5.41 -4.00
CA LYS A 195 -5.41 -6.00 -3.89
C LYS A 195 -5.36 -7.52 -3.83
N LYS A 196 -4.50 -8.16 -4.66
CA LYS A 196 -4.29 -9.62 -4.61
C LYS A 196 -3.66 -10.08 -3.30
N GLN A 197 -2.74 -9.29 -2.69
CA GLN A 197 -2.15 -9.63 -1.41
C GLN A 197 -3.22 -9.71 -0.30
N ILE A 198 -4.13 -8.75 -0.26
CA ILE A 198 -5.27 -8.78 0.68
C ILE A 198 -6.15 -10.01 0.41
N GLY A 199 -6.46 -10.32 -0.86
CA GLY A 199 -7.23 -11.52 -1.23
C GLY A 199 -6.55 -12.81 -0.76
N LYS A 200 -5.25 -12.97 -1.01
CA LYS A 200 -4.47 -14.14 -0.54
C LYS A 200 -4.45 -14.26 0.98
N ARG A 201 -4.40 -13.14 1.69
CA ARG A 201 -4.47 -13.14 3.14
C ARG A 201 -5.81 -13.66 3.64
N PHE A 202 -6.90 -13.20 3.02
CA PHE A 202 -8.23 -13.69 3.32
C PHE A 202 -8.38 -15.19 2.98
N ASP A 203 -7.84 -15.64 1.84
CA ASP A 203 -7.82 -17.05 1.47
C ASP A 203 -7.16 -17.91 2.56
N LYS A 204 -6.04 -17.44 3.12
CA LYS A 204 -5.34 -18.13 4.22
C LYS A 204 -6.19 -18.17 5.50
N GLU A 205 -6.85 -17.06 5.86
CA GLU A 205 -7.70 -17.01 7.06
C GLU A 205 -8.89 -17.99 6.96
N VAL A 206 -9.46 -18.16 5.75
CA VAL A 206 -10.52 -19.16 5.53
C VAL A 206 -10.00 -20.58 5.70
N VAL A 207 -8.77 -20.86 5.26
CA VAL A 207 -8.12 -22.18 5.50
C VAL A 207 -7.82 -22.42 6.98
N GLU A 208 -7.46 -21.38 7.75
CA GLU A 208 -7.24 -21.44 9.19
C GLU A 208 -8.53 -21.75 9.98
N GLY A 209 -9.71 -21.40 9.45
CA GLY A 209 -11.02 -21.87 9.94
C GLY A 209 -11.58 -21.13 11.15
N ASP A 210 -11.02 -19.98 11.56
CA ASP A 210 -11.63 -19.15 12.62
C ASP A 210 -12.83 -18.39 12.06
N GLN A 211 -14.04 -18.90 12.33
CA GLN A 211 -15.28 -18.36 11.76
C GLN A 211 -15.51 -16.90 12.13
N LYS A 212 -15.23 -16.49 13.37
CA LYS A 212 -15.44 -15.09 13.80
C LYS A 212 -14.55 -14.13 13.02
N LYS A 213 -13.31 -14.52 12.80
CA LYS A 213 -12.34 -13.74 12.02
C LYS A 213 -12.73 -13.73 10.55
N ILE A 214 -13.15 -14.87 10.01
CA ILE A 214 -13.63 -15.02 8.61
C ILE A 214 -14.81 -14.08 8.36
N ASP A 215 -15.79 -14.03 9.24
CA ASP A 215 -16.99 -13.18 9.06
C ASP A 215 -16.62 -11.68 8.99
N LYS A 216 -15.71 -11.22 9.87
CA LYS A 216 -15.23 -9.85 9.88
C LYS A 216 -14.39 -9.52 8.65
N SER A 217 -13.48 -10.40 8.30
CA SER A 217 -12.63 -10.26 7.11
C SER A 217 -13.45 -10.28 5.83
N LEU A 218 -14.48 -11.13 5.75
CA LEU A 218 -15.43 -11.15 4.63
C LEU A 218 -16.23 -9.84 4.54
N ALA A 219 -16.63 -9.27 5.67
CA ALA A 219 -17.29 -7.97 5.69
C ALA A 219 -16.38 -6.88 5.10
N TYR A 220 -15.09 -6.86 5.46
CA TYR A 220 -14.11 -5.95 4.86
C TYR A 220 -13.93 -6.18 3.36
N ILE A 221 -13.77 -7.44 2.92
CA ILE A 221 -13.62 -7.79 1.50
C ILE A 221 -14.85 -7.35 0.68
N LYS A 222 -16.05 -7.51 1.23
CA LYS A 222 -17.29 -7.02 0.60
C LYS A 222 -17.33 -5.49 0.54
N LEU A 223 -16.96 -4.82 1.62
CA LEU A 223 -16.90 -3.36 1.73
C LEU A 223 -16.06 -2.72 0.62
N VAL A 224 -14.87 -3.25 0.38
CA VAL A 224 -13.95 -2.71 -0.64
C VAL A 224 -14.19 -3.28 -2.06
N GLY A 225 -15.16 -4.16 -2.25
CA GLY A 225 -15.39 -4.84 -3.54
C GLY A 225 -14.27 -5.82 -3.92
N GLY A 226 -13.59 -6.39 -2.93
CA GLY A 226 -12.38 -7.21 -3.08
C GLY A 226 -12.62 -8.67 -3.51
N MET A 227 -13.86 -9.14 -3.62
CA MET A 227 -14.20 -10.55 -3.93
C MET A 227 -13.57 -11.09 -5.22
N MET A 228 -13.29 -10.24 -6.20
CA MET A 228 -12.61 -10.64 -7.44
C MET A 228 -11.15 -11.07 -7.24
N TYR A 229 -10.54 -10.70 -6.12
CA TYR A 229 -9.16 -11.03 -5.75
C TYR A 229 -9.06 -12.24 -4.82
N VAL A 230 -10.20 -12.78 -4.38
CA VAL A 230 -10.31 -14.02 -3.59
C VAL A 230 -10.31 -15.21 -4.54
N ASN A 231 -9.63 -16.31 -4.20
CA ASN A 231 -9.56 -17.49 -5.06
C ASN A 231 -10.92 -18.23 -5.16
N SER A 232 -11.07 -19.06 -6.19
CA SER A 232 -12.33 -19.77 -6.47
C SER A 232 -12.71 -20.75 -5.35
N ALA A 233 -11.73 -21.43 -4.77
CA ALA A 233 -11.97 -22.40 -3.67
C ALA A 233 -12.52 -21.69 -2.42
N THR A 234 -11.89 -20.58 -2.02
CA THR A 234 -12.38 -19.76 -0.89
C THR A 234 -13.78 -19.21 -1.16
N ARG A 235 -14.03 -18.69 -2.37
CA ARG A 235 -15.38 -18.22 -2.74
C ARG A 235 -16.41 -19.33 -2.64
N LYS A 236 -16.07 -20.57 -3.05
CA LYS A 236 -16.93 -21.73 -2.89
C LYS A 236 -17.25 -22.02 -1.43
N VAL A 237 -16.24 -22.09 -0.56
CA VAL A 237 -16.40 -22.34 0.89
C VAL A 237 -17.38 -21.34 1.53
N ILE A 238 -17.31 -20.06 1.11
CA ILE A 238 -18.19 -19.01 1.65
C ILE A 238 -19.59 -19.08 1.09
N MET A 239 -19.74 -19.36 -0.21
CA MET A 239 -21.02 -19.25 -0.90
C MET A 239 -21.84 -20.54 -0.84
N GLU A 240 -21.21 -21.69 -0.81
CA GLU A 240 -21.92 -22.98 -0.82
C GLU A 240 -22.91 -23.16 0.34
N PRO A 241 -22.57 -22.79 1.59
CA PRO A 241 -23.54 -22.83 2.69
C PRO A 241 -24.76 -21.94 2.48
N LEU A 242 -24.57 -20.74 1.89
CA LEU A 242 -25.66 -19.81 1.62
C LEU A 242 -26.56 -20.34 0.50
N VAL A 243 -25.96 -20.90 -0.56
CA VAL A 243 -26.70 -21.54 -1.66
C VAL A 243 -27.48 -22.74 -1.17
N ASN A 244 -26.88 -23.58 -0.33
CA ASN A 244 -27.55 -24.73 0.27
C ASN A 244 -28.71 -24.30 1.16
N ALA A 245 -28.51 -23.29 2.00
CA ALA A 245 -29.56 -22.74 2.86
C ALA A 245 -30.75 -22.19 2.03
N LEU A 246 -30.47 -21.50 0.91
CA LEU A 246 -31.48 -20.99 0.02
C LEU A 246 -32.26 -22.14 -0.68
N ASP A 247 -31.55 -23.17 -1.15
CA ASP A 247 -32.17 -24.35 -1.82
C ASP A 247 -33.07 -25.12 -0.86
N THR A 248 -32.89 -25.01 0.43
CA THR A 248 -33.67 -25.68 1.49
C THR A 248 -34.66 -24.77 2.23
N ALA A 249 -34.67 -23.47 1.94
CA ALA A 249 -35.49 -22.48 2.67
C ALA A 249 -37.00 -22.66 2.38
N LEU A 250 -37.38 -23.21 1.25
CA LEU A 250 -38.71 -23.60 0.77
C LEU A 250 -39.89 -22.93 1.49
N ASP A 251 -40.50 -21.93 0.85
CA ASP A 251 -41.71 -21.20 1.32
C ASP A 251 -41.56 -20.39 2.63
N ASP A 252 -40.31 -20.29 3.18
CA ASP A 252 -39.99 -19.37 4.27
C ASP A 252 -39.53 -18.02 3.65
N TRP A 253 -40.50 -17.16 3.34
CA TRP A 253 -40.29 -15.87 2.67
C TRP A 253 -39.28 -14.96 3.36
N ASP A 254 -39.28 -14.93 4.71
CA ASP A 254 -38.36 -14.10 5.46
C ASP A 254 -36.93 -14.63 5.35
N LYS A 255 -36.77 -15.94 5.45
CA LYS A 255 -35.46 -16.60 5.33
C LYS A 255 -34.94 -16.53 3.90
N GLU A 256 -35.77 -16.79 2.91
CA GLU A 256 -35.40 -16.63 1.48
C GLU A 256 -34.98 -15.20 1.17
N SER A 257 -35.76 -14.20 1.57
CA SER A 257 -35.41 -12.78 1.38
C SER A 257 -34.10 -12.39 2.06
N ALA A 258 -33.85 -12.87 3.27
CA ALA A 258 -32.59 -12.61 3.99
C ALA A 258 -31.39 -13.26 3.27
N LEU A 259 -31.53 -14.50 2.79
CA LEU A 259 -30.47 -15.22 2.07
C LEU A 259 -30.21 -14.59 0.69
N VAL A 260 -31.24 -14.24 -0.05
CA VAL A 260 -31.11 -13.54 -1.36
C VAL A 260 -30.34 -12.21 -1.18
N LYS A 261 -30.67 -11.41 -0.15
CA LYS A 261 -29.94 -10.17 0.14
C LYS A 261 -28.46 -10.41 0.42
N GLN A 262 -28.09 -11.55 1.05
CA GLN A 262 -26.69 -11.90 1.31
C GLN A 262 -25.97 -12.42 0.05
N ILE A 263 -26.65 -13.17 -0.79
CA ILE A 263 -26.08 -13.82 -1.97
C ILE A 263 -25.97 -12.85 -3.16
N LEU A 264 -26.95 -11.99 -3.36
CA LEU A 264 -27.05 -11.11 -4.53
C LEU A 264 -25.79 -10.28 -4.79
N PRO A 265 -25.15 -9.64 -3.80
CA PRO A 265 -23.90 -8.91 -4.03
C PRO A 265 -22.72 -9.80 -4.46
N LEU A 266 -22.81 -11.11 -4.18
CA LEU A 266 -21.79 -12.11 -4.49
C LEU A 266 -22.06 -12.87 -5.80
N SER A 267 -23.23 -12.70 -6.41
CA SER A 267 -23.71 -13.51 -7.55
C SER A 267 -22.74 -13.59 -8.73
N ARG A 268 -22.08 -12.46 -9.06
CA ARG A 268 -21.07 -12.41 -10.15
C ARG A 268 -19.77 -13.12 -9.84
N PHE A 269 -19.57 -13.56 -8.60
CA PHE A 269 -18.35 -14.25 -8.14
C PHE A 269 -18.58 -15.73 -7.85
N VAL A 270 -19.77 -16.25 -8.18
CA VAL A 270 -20.09 -17.68 -8.00
C VAL A 270 -19.11 -18.53 -8.79
N PRO A 271 -18.43 -19.50 -8.17
CA PRO A 271 -17.54 -20.43 -8.86
C PRO A 271 -18.31 -21.28 -9.89
N ALA A 272 -17.62 -21.65 -10.98
CA ALA A 272 -18.23 -22.37 -12.08
C ALA A 272 -18.86 -23.71 -11.66
N ASP A 273 -18.24 -24.42 -10.73
CA ASP A 273 -18.73 -25.69 -10.19
C ASP A 273 -19.93 -25.56 -9.25
N LEU A 274 -20.13 -24.38 -8.65
CA LEU A 274 -21.30 -24.07 -7.81
C LEU A 274 -22.44 -23.44 -8.63
N MET A 275 -22.17 -22.95 -9.83
CA MET A 275 -23.11 -22.19 -10.65
C MET A 275 -24.42 -22.96 -10.96
N PRO A 276 -24.41 -24.25 -11.34
CA PRO A 276 -25.65 -24.98 -11.60
C PRO A 276 -26.57 -25.02 -10.37
N LYS A 277 -26.02 -25.28 -9.18
CA LYS A 277 -26.77 -25.31 -7.93
C LYS A 277 -27.31 -23.94 -7.56
N PHE A 278 -26.47 -22.89 -7.72
CA PHE A 278 -26.86 -21.50 -7.47
C PHE A 278 -28.06 -21.10 -8.36
N VAL A 279 -27.98 -21.37 -9.66
CA VAL A 279 -29.09 -21.06 -10.60
C VAL A 279 -30.34 -21.81 -10.20
N THR A 280 -30.24 -23.10 -9.85
CA THR A 280 -31.40 -23.91 -9.41
C THR A 280 -32.04 -23.32 -8.16
N ALA A 281 -31.23 -22.97 -7.13
CA ALA A 281 -31.74 -22.39 -5.88
C ALA A 281 -32.48 -21.07 -6.13
N ILE A 282 -31.82 -20.13 -6.85
CA ILE A 282 -32.44 -18.83 -7.20
C ILE A 282 -33.74 -19.02 -8.03
N THR A 283 -33.72 -19.93 -8.99
CA THR A 283 -34.91 -20.17 -9.82
C THR A 283 -36.07 -20.72 -8.98
N ARG A 284 -35.82 -21.65 -8.07
CA ARG A 284 -36.84 -22.18 -7.15
C ARG A 284 -37.42 -21.09 -6.26
N THR A 285 -36.58 -20.25 -5.67
CA THR A 285 -37.03 -19.11 -4.86
C THR A 285 -37.91 -18.14 -5.67
N TYR A 286 -37.56 -17.89 -6.95
CA TYR A 286 -38.32 -16.97 -7.80
C TYR A 286 -39.65 -17.56 -8.31
N VAL A 287 -39.66 -18.82 -8.68
CA VAL A 287 -40.84 -19.47 -9.29
C VAL A 287 -41.83 -20.00 -8.24
N GLY A 288 -41.37 -20.19 -7.00
CA GLY A 288 -42.11 -20.86 -5.96
C GLY A 288 -42.09 -22.38 -6.10
N TYR A 289 -42.57 -23.09 -5.08
CA TYR A 289 -42.63 -24.55 -5.09
C TYR A 289 -43.98 -25.03 -5.64
N LYS A 290 -43.96 -26.14 -6.33
CA LYS A 290 -45.19 -26.77 -6.88
C LYS A 290 -46.10 -27.20 -5.72
N GLY A 291 -47.07 -26.36 -5.32
CA GLY A 291 -47.97 -26.62 -4.21
C GLY A 291 -48.21 -25.40 -3.28
N SER A 292 -47.45 -24.32 -3.44
CA SER A 292 -47.68 -23.03 -2.78
C SER A 292 -48.56 -22.16 -3.67
N SER A 293 -49.87 -22.43 -3.72
CA SER A 293 -50.88 -21.56 -4.36
C SER A 293 -51.90 -21.16 -3.31
#